data_b564f6c723570aadf3a0b60762784102
#
_entry.id   b564f6c723570aadf3a0b60762784102
#
_cell.length_a   1.000
_cell.length_b   1.000
_cell.length_c   1.000
_cell.angle_alpha   90.00
_cell.angle_beta   90.00
_cell.angle_gamma   90.00
#
_symmetry.space_group_name_H-M   'P 1'
#
loop_
_entity.id
_entity.type
_entity.pdbx_description
1 polymer ?
#
loop_
_entity_poly.entity_id
_entity_poly.type
_entity_poly.pdbx_seq_one_letter_code
_entity_poly.pdbx_strand_id
1 'polypeptide(L)'
;MGIGGTLVVLALSIVLKRNLFNDLGTPAPSSRPSQRSPQATANGQARTAAEEDLKRVAVGAFNDAQRTWTSQLRGSGYRPARLVLFWDQTRSGCGAAGAEMGPFYCPADERVYIDLGFFRDLASRFGAPGDFAQAYVIAHEVGHHLQNILGIEARMRQSQRQNPRAKNQLSVLLELQADCFAGIWGHAAKQRGI
;
A
#
# COMPACT_ATOMS: atom_id res chain seq x y z
N MET A 1 -3.26 2.52 15.47
CA MET A 1 -2.78 1.96 14.17
C MET A 1 -3.55 0.69 13.89
N GLY A 2 -4.15 0.57 12.70
CA GLY A 2 -4.77 -0.68 12.27
C GLY A 2 -3.70 -1.75 12.03
N ILE A 3 -4.08 -3.02 12.19
CA ILE A 3 -3.16 -4.17 12.05
C ILE A 3 -2.44 -4.15 10.68
N GLY A 4 -3.11 -3.70 9.62
CA GLY A 4 -2.53 -3.61 8.27
C GLY A 4 -1.36 -2.63 8.15
N GLY A 5 -1.49 -1.41 8.69
CA GLY A 5 -0.41 -0.40 8.62
C GLY A 5 0.85 -0.82 9.37
N THR A 6 0.70 -1.53 10.49
CA THR A 6 1.83 -2.03 11.28
C THR A 6 2.61 -3.12 10.52
N LEU A 7 1.92 -3.93 9.74
CA LEU A 7 2.51 -5.05 9.01
C LEU A 7 3.20 -4.60 7.71
N VAL A 8 2.66 -3.60 7.01
CA VAL A 8 3.37 -2.95 5.89
C VAL A 8 4.67 -2.32 6.36
N VAL A 9 4.69 -1.67 7.53
CA VAL A 9 5.91 -1.11 8.12
C VAL A 9 6.91 -2.22 8.48
N LEU A 10 6.43 -3.37 8.97
CA LEU A 10 7.29 -4.54 9.27
C LEU A 10 7.92 -5.09 7.99
N ALA A 11 7.14 -5.28 6.94
CA ALA A 11 7.61 -5.76 5.65
C ALA A 11 8.66 -4.81 5.05
N LEU A 12 8.38 -3.51 5.05
CA LEU A 12 9.33 -2.49 4.62
C LEU A 12 10.59 -2.45 5.49
N SER A 13 10.47 -2.66 6.80
CA SER A 13 11.64 -2.74 7.71
C SER A 13 12.56 -3.89 7.35
N ILE A 14 12.01 -5.05 6.96
CA ILE A 14 12.79 -6.22 6.55
C ILE A 14 13.47 -5.97 5.21
N VAL A 15 12.74 -5.44 4.23
CA VAL A 15 13.26 -5.16 2.87
C VAL A 15 14.35 -4.09 2.91
N LEU A 16 14.18 -3.05 3.71
CA LEU A 16 15.11 -1.93 3.81
C LEU A 16 16.23 -2.13 4.84
N LYS A 17 16.22 -3.25 5.58
CA LYS A 17 17.13 -3.53 6.71
C LYS A 17 17.20 -2.39 7.75
N ARG A 18 16.07 -1.68 7.95
CA ARG A 18 15.93 -0.57 8.92
C ARG A 18 14.73 -0.81 9.81
N ASN A 19 14.84 -0.42 11.08
CA ASN A 19 13.74 -0.53 12.03
C ASN A 19 12.85 0.72 11.93
N LEU A 20 11.81 0.66 11.09
CA LEU A 20 10.91 1.77 10.80
C LEU A 20 9.91 2.07 11.95
N PHE A 21 9.81 1.17 12.95
CA PHE A 21 8.92 1.40 14.09
C PHE A 21 9.36 2.56 14.99
N ASN A 22 10.65 2.87 15.04
CA ASN A 22 11.17 3.97 15.85
C ASN A 22 10.79 5.36 15.29
N ASP A 23 10.48 5.46 14.00
CA ASP A 23 10.16 6.71 13.33
C ASP A 23 8.67 7.09 13.43
N LEU A 24 7.81 6.15 13.84
CA LEU A 24 6.36 6.35 13.97
C LEU A 24 5.94 7.11 15.25
N GLY A 25 6.87 7.34 16.18
CA GLY A 25 6.59 7.91 17.51
C GLY A 25 6.87 9.41 17.69
N THR A 26 7.44 10.11 16.71
CA THR A 26 7.79 11.53 16.85
C THR A 26 6.68 12.44 16.32
N PRO A 27 6.08 13.33 17.17
CA PRO A 27 5.12 14.32 16.69
C PRO A 27 5.85 15.33 15.80
N ALA A 28 5.28 15.59 14.62
CA ALA A 28 5.77 16.65 13.74
C ALA A 28 5.65 18.02 14.41
N PRO A 29 6.62 18.94 14.25
CA PRO A 29 6.54 20.26 14.81
C PRO A 29 5.38 21.04 14.18
N SER A 30 4.52 21.60 15.02
CA SER A 30 3.38 22.43 14.64
C SER A 30 3.84 23.67 13.88
N SER A 31 3.45 23.79 12.62
CA SER A 31 3.70 24.96 11.78
C SER A 31 2.80 26.13 12.19
N ARG A 32 3.42 27.27 12.49
CA ARG A 32 2.76 28.58 12.67
C ARG A 32 2.13 29.06 11.36
N PRO A 33 1.00 29.78 11.39
CA PRO A 33 0.41 30.33 10.19
C PRO A 33 1.32 31.42 9.60
N SER A 34 1.82 31.17 8.40
CA SER A 34 2.63 32.14 7.64
C SER A 34 1.76 33.04 6.78
N GLN A 35 2.08 34.33 6.79
CA GLN A 35 1.49 35.37 5.96
C GLN A 35 1.69 35.05 4.47
N ARG A 36 0.65 35.30 3.67
CA ARG A 36 0.65 35.08 2.22
C ARG A 36 1.61 36.02 1.50
N SER A 37 2.73 35.50 1.03
CA SER A 37 3.64 36.15 0.08
C SER A 37 3.37 35.66 -1.35
N PRO A 38 3.76 36.42 -2.41
CA PRO A 38 3.57 36.04 -3.83
C PRO A 38 4.24 34.73 -4.26
N GLN A 39 5.05 34.13 -3.42
CA GLN A 39 5.64 32.79 -3.59
C GLN A 39 4.63 31.63 -3.57
N ALA A 40 3.37 31.89 -3.18
CA ALA A 40 2.34 30.87 -3.03
C ALA A 40 1.92 30.22 -4.37
N THR A 41 2.02 30.92 -5.50
CA THR A 41 1.63 30.37 -6.81
C THR A 41 2.66 29.41 -7.39
N ALA A 42 3.96 29.72 -7.30
CA ALA A 42 5.02 28.83 -7.77
C ALA A 42 5.10 27.56 -6.90
N ASN A 43 4.95 27.68 -5.57
CA ASN A 43 4.87 26.53 -4.68
C ASN A 43 3.61 25.70 -4.89
N GLY A 44 2.49 26.31 -5.23
CA GLY A 44 1.25 25.61 -5.57
C GLY A 44 1.38 24.77 -6.84
N GLN A 45 2.01 25.32 -7.88
CA GLN A 45 2.26 24.59 -9.14
C GLN A 45 3.27 23.45 -8.96
N ALA A 46 4.33 23.65 -8.18
CA ALA A 46 5.28 22.60 -7.86
C ALA A 46 4.66 21.46 -7.04
N ARG A 47 3.77 21.77 -6.12
CA ARG A 47 3.03 20.76 -5.34
C ARG A 47 2.07 19.96 -6.22
N THR A 48 1.33 20.62 -7.11
CA THR A 48 0.43 19.92 -8.04
C THR A 48 1.20 19.01 -9.02
N ALA A 49 2.36 19.44 -9.51
CA ALA A 49 3.20 18.60 -10.36
C ALA A 49 3.70 17.34 -9.62
N ALA A 50 4.18 17.49 -8.38
CA ALA A 50 4.62 16.36 -7.56
C ALA A 50 3.46 15.40 -7.23
N GLU A 51 2.28 15.93 -7.00
CA GLU A 51 1.07 15.13 -6.75
C GLU A 51 0.65 14.32 -7.99
N GLU A 52 0.73 14.92 -9.17
CA GLU A 52 0.46 14.21 -10.43
C GLU A 52 1.50 13.12 -10.72
N ASP A 53 2.77 13.34 -10.34
CA ASP A 53 3.80 12.33 -10.44
C ASP A 53 3.51 11.13 -9.52
N LEU A 54 3.13 11.36 -8.26
CA LEU A 54 2.72 10.30 -7.33
C LEU A 54 1.52 9.50 -7.88
N LYS A 55 0.51 10.18 -8.42
CA LYS A 55 -0.64 9.52 -9.04
C LYS A 55 -0.22 8.68 -10.25
N ARG A 56 0.66 9.19 -11.10
CA ARG A 56 1.15 8.49 -12.28
C ARG A 56 1.89 7.21 -11.90
N VAL A 57 2.79 7.28 -10.91
CA VAL A 57 3.50 6.10 -10.39
C VAL A 57 2.52 5.10 -9.80
N ALA A 58 1.57 5.56 -8.97
CA ALA A 58 0.57 4.69 -8.34
C ALA A 58 -0.30 3.96 -9.38
N VAL A 59 -0.84 4.68 -10.35
CA VAL A 59 -1.69 4.10 -11.40
C VAL A 59 -0.85 3.17 -12.30
N GLY A 60 0.36 3.56 -12.64
CA GLY A 60 1.27 2.75 -13.46
C GLY A 60 1.59 1.42 -12.80
N ALA A 61 2.03 1.44 -11.54
CA ALA A 61 2.35 0.25 -10.76
C ALA A 61 1.14 -0.66 -10.55
N PHE A 62 -0.03 -0.08 -10.22
CA PHE A 62 -1.26 -0.82 -10.06
C PHE A 62 -1.66 -1.54 -11.35
N ASN A 63 -1.69 -0.85 -12.48
CA ASN A 63 -2.05 -1.42 -13.77
C ASN A 63 -1.06 -2.52 -14.20
N ASP A 64 0.23 -2.33 -13.91
CA ASP A 64 1.25 -3.32 -14.21
C ASP A 64 1.10 -4.58 -13.35
N ALA A 65 0.80 -4.44 -12.05
CA ALA A 65 0.49 -5.55 -11.18
C ALA A 65 -0.76 -6.33 -11.66
N GLN A 66 -1.81 -5.62 -12.06
CA GLN A 66 -3.02 -6.23 -12.62
C GLN A 66 -2.72 -7.01 -13.91
N ARG A 67 -1.91 -6.45 -14.82
CA ARG A 67 -1.50 -7.15 -16.05
C ARG A 67 -0.71 -8.41 -15.75
N THR A 68 0.21 -8.34 -14.81
CA THR A 68 0.98 -9.51 -14.37
C THR A 68 0.05 -10.63 -13.92
N TRP A 69 -0.89 -10.35 -13.02
CA TRP A 69 -1.78 -11.36 -12.48
C TRP A 69 -2.84 -11.83 -13.46
N THR A 70 -3.34 -10.97 -14.34
CA THR A 70 -4.20 -11.37 -15.45
C THR A 70 -3.49 -12.38 -16.35
N SER A 71 -2.19 -12.22 -16.57
CA SER A 71 -1.39 -13.14 -17.37
C SER A 71 -1.11 -14.45 -16.63
N GLN A 72 -0.67 -14.37 -15.37
CA GLN A 72 -0.30 -15.54 -14.55
C GLN A 72 -1.48 -16.43 -14.20
N LEU A 73 -2.65 -15.83 -13.99
CA LEU A 73 -3.88 -16.51 -13.59
C LEU A 73 -4.88 -16.66 -14.76
N ARG A 74 -4.36 -16.73 -15.99
CA ARG A 74 -5.19 -16.89 -17.18
C ARG A 74 -6.02 -18.17 -17.09
N GLY A 75 -7.34 -18.04 -17.26
CA GLY A 75 -8.27 -19.17 -17.16
C GLY A 75 -8.71 -19.52 -15.74
N SER A 76 -8.20 -18.88 -14.70
CA SER A 76 -8.59 -19.14 -13.31
C SER A 76 -9.76 -18.28 -12.80
N GLY A 77 -10.34 -17.44 -13.67
CA GLY A 77 -11.40 -16.50 -13.27
C GLY A 77 -10.87 -15.28 -12.53
N TYR A 78 -9.58 -14.93 -12.69
CA TYR A 78 -9.05 -13.69 -12.13
C TYR A 78 -9.85 -12.47 -12.59
N ARG A 79 -10.23 -11.63 -11.64
CA ARG A 79 -10.86 -10.34 -11.88
C ARG A 79 -10.01 -9.23 -11.24
N PRO A 80 -9.71 -8.14 -11.96
CA PRO A 80 -8.89 -7.06 -11.43
C PRO A 80 -9.55 -6.34 -10.25
N ALA A 81 -8.75 -5.95 -9.25
CA ALA A 81 -9.16 -4.99 -8.23
C ALA A 81 -9.43 -3.61 -8.85
N ARG A 82 -10.00 -2.69 -8.06
CA ARG A 82 -10.10 -1.27 -8.39
C ARG A 82 -9.15 -0.47 -7.51
N LEU A 83 -8.62 0.63 -8.03
CA LEU A 83 -7.74 1.55 -7.30
C LEU A 83 -8.53 2.79 -6.86
N VAL A 84 -8.36 3.19 -5.62
CA VAL A 84 -8.83 4.46 -5.07
C VAL A 84 -7.62 5.22 -4.52
N LEU A 85 -7.36 6.39 -5.10
CA LEU A 85 -6.35 7.33 -4.60
C LEU A 85 -7.06 8.39 -3.77
N PHE A 86 -6.53 8.72 -2.60
CA PHE A 86 -7.12 9.71 -1.71
C PHE A 86 -6.05 10.50 -0.95
N TRP A 87 -6.46 11.52 -0.25
CA TRP A 87 -5.67 12.31 0.67
C TRP A 87 -6.33 12.29 2.04
N ASP A 88 -5.53 12.04 3.05
CA ASP A 88 -5.87 12.10 4.49
C ASP A 88 -6.99 11.16 4.93
N GLN A 89 -8.17 11.20 4.27
CA GLN A 89 -9.34 10.42 4.69
C GLN A 89 -10.15 9.92 3.50
N THR A 90 -10.73 8.72 3.66
CA THR A 90 -11.67 8.15 2.70
C THR A 90 -12.68 7.23 3.40
N ARG A 91 -13.67 6.76 2.64
CA ARG A 91 -14.59 5.71 3.06
C ARG A 91 -14.45 4.51 2.13
N SER A 92 -14.38 3.34 2.72
CA SER A 92 -14.33 2.05 2.02
C SER A 92 -15.50 1.17 2.43
N GLY A 93 -15.70 0.07 1.72
CA GLY A 93 -16.61 -0.99 2.15
C GLY A 93 -16.26 -1.63 3.50
N CYS A 94 -15.01 -1.43 3.96
CA CYS A 94 -14.52 -1.91 5.24
C CYS A 94 -14.63 -0.87 6.38
N GLY A 95 -15.13 0.32 6.09
CA GLY A 95 -15.31 1.41 7.06
C GLY A 95 -14.56 2.69 6.66
N ALA A 96 -14.53 3.66 7.59
CA ALA A 96 -13.75 4.88 7.45
C ALA A 96 -12.25 4.54 7.58
N ALA A 97 -11.43 5.20 6.78
CA ALA A 97 -9.98 5.07 6.77
C ALA A 97 -9.32 6.44 6.75
N GLY A 98 -8.27 6.61 7.53
CA GLY A 98 -7.45 7.80 7.60
C GLY A 98 -5.99 7.52 7.25
N ALA A 99 -5.18 8.58 7.13
CA ALA A 99 -3.76 8.50 6.80
C ALA A 99 -2.96 7.55 7.73
N GLU A 100 -3.42 7.40 8.98
CA GLU A 100 -2.79 6.52 9.98
C GLU A 100 -2.88 5.03 9.63
N MET A 101 -3.78 4.64 8.73
CA MET A 101 -3.92 3.25 8.27
C MET A 101 -2.89 2.88 7.21
N GLY A 102 -2.33 3.88 6.50
CA GLY A 102 -1.52 3.64 5.32
C GLY A 102 -2.31 3.04 4.14
N PRO A 103 -1.61 2.56 3.12
CA PRO A 103 -2.23 1.77 2.04
C PRO A 103 -2.94 0.52 2.57
N PHE A 104 -4.05 0.14 1.95
CA PHE A 104 -4.78 -1.07 2.34
C PHE A 104 -5.66 -1.60 1.21
N TYR A 105 -5.91 -2.91 1.24
CA TYR A 105 -6.94 -3.57 0.46
C TYR A 105 -8.21 -3.77 1.30
N CYS A 106 -9.38 -3.50 0.73
CA CYS A 106 -10.65 -3.80 1.36
C CYS A 106 -11.35 -4.97 0.64
N PRO A 107 -11.50 -6.13 1.28
CA PRO A 107 -12.14 -7.29 0.66
C PRO A 107 -13.65 -7.11 0.46
N ALA A 108 -14.32 -6.22 1.19
CA ALA A 108 -15.76 -6.01 1.08
C ALA A 108 -16.16 -5.31 -0.23
N ASP A 109 -15.30 -4.49 -0.80
CA ASP A 109 -15.55 -3.78 -2.07
C ASP A 109 -14.51 -4.07 -3.16
N GLU A 110 -13.54 -4.94 -2.88
CA GLU A 110 -12.46 -5.39 -3.76
C GLU A 110 -11.63 -4.22 -4.33
N ARG A 111 -11.29 -3.27 -3.45
CA ARG A 111 -10.53 -2.08 -3.82
C ARG A 111 -9.23 -1.97 -3.04
N VAL A 112 -8.20 -1.51 -3.74
CA VAL A 112 -6.94 -1.05 -3.16
C VAL A 112 -7.05 0.45 -2.91
N TYR A 113 -6.77 0.87 -1.70
CA TYR A 113 -6.83 2.25 -1.24
C TYR A 113 -5.43 2.75 -0.94
N ILE A 114 -5.05 3.87 -1.57
CA ILE A 114 -3.71 4.47 -1.43
C ILE A 114 -3.86 5.92 -1.02
N ASP A 115 -3.40 6.24 0.19
CA ASP A 115 -3.17 7.63 0.59
C ASP A 115 -1.89 8.15 -0.08
N LEU A 116 -2.02 9.18 -0.92
CA LEU A 116 -0.87 9.78 -1.59
C LEU A 116 0.07 10.51 -0.61
N GLY A 117 -0.43 10.93 0.56
CA GLY A 117 0.37 11.45 1.66
C GLY A 117 1.36 10.43 2.19
N PHE A 118 0.98 9.15 2.26
CA PHE A 118 1.86 8.06 2.68
C PHE A 118 3.09 7.92 1.78
N PHE A 119 2.96 8.11 0.47
CA PHE A 119 4.11 8.01 -0.44
C PHE A 119 5.12 9.13 -0.25
N ARG A 120 4.66 10.34 0.12
CA ARG A 120 5.57 11.43 0.55
C ARG A 120 6.34 11.01 1.81
N ASP A 121 5.64 10.44 2.78
CA ASP A 121 6.23 9.99 4.04
C ASP A 121 7.17 8.80 3.81
N LEU A 122 6.86 7.89 2.91
CA LEU A 122 7.72 6.78 2.51
C LEU A 122 9.09 7.26 2.05
N ALA A 123 9.13 8.30 1.23
CA ALA A 123 10.37 8.89 0.76
C ALA A 123 11.12 9.68 1.83
N SER A 124 10.40 10.56 2.57
CA SER A 124 11.00 11.55 3.46
C SER A 124 11.30 11.03 4.86
N ARG A 125 10.43 10.19 5.41
CA ARG A 125 10.52 9.69 6.80
C ARG A 125 11.10 8.28 6.89
N PHE A 126 10.76 7.41 5.94
CA PHE A 126 11.19 6.01 5.98
C PHE A 126 12.46 5.75 5.17
N GLY A 127 13.02 6.78 4.49
CA GLY A 127 14.25 6.66 3.74
C GLY A 127 14.18 5.61 2.62
N ALA A 128 13.00 5.39 2.07
CA ALA A 128 12.72 4.53 0.92
C ALA A 128 12.30 5.39 -0.27
N PRO A 129 13.19 6.27 -0.78
CA PRO A 129 12.89 7.08 -1.96
C PRO A 129 12.83 6.19 -3.20
N GLY A 130 11.95 6.56 -4.11
CA GLY A 130 11.89 5.99 -5.45
C GLY A 130 10.61 5.23 -5.74
N ASP A 131 10.34 5.14 -7.02
CA ASP A 131 9.10 4.61 -7.57
C ASP A 131 8.92 3.12 -7.25
N PHE A 132 10.02 2.38 -7.14
CA PHE A 132 9.97 0.95 -6.81
C PHE A 132 9.39 0.67 -5.42
N ALA A 133 9.73 1.47 -4.40
CA ALA A 133 9.19 1.29 -3.06
C ALA A 133 7.66 1.52 -3.04
N GLN A 134 7.21 2.55 -3.75
CA GLN A 134 5.78 2.84 -3.92
C GLN A 134 5.07 1.71 -4.69
N ALA A 135 5.69 1.27 -5.78
CA ALA A 135 5.16 0.20 -6.61
C ALA A 135 5.09 -1.15 -5.87
N TYR A 136 6.08 -1.44 -5.01
CA TYR A 136 6.07 -2.63 -4.16
C TYR A 136 4.91 -2.63 -3.17
N VAL A 137 4.64 -1.49 -2.50
CA VAL A 137 3.49 -1.36 -1.59
C VAL A 137 2.18 -1.63 -2.33
N ILE A 138 2.01 -1.07 -3.52
CA ILE A 138 0.82 -1.28 -4.34
C ILE A 138 0.68 -2.75 -4.75
N ALA A 139 1.77 -3.39 -5.15
CA ALA A 139 1.78 -4.81 -5.51
C ALA A 139 1.46 -5.72 -4.31
N HIS A 140 1.87 -5.33 -3.09
CA HIS A 140 1.50 -6.00 -1.85
C HIS A 140 -0.02 -5.94 -1.61
N GLU A 141 -0.64 -4.77 -1.78
CA GLU A 141 -2.10 -4.62 -1.64
C GLU A 141 -2.87 -5.42 -2.72
N VAL A 142 -2.32 -5.51 -3.94
CA VAL A 142 -2.84 -6.42 -4.97
C VAL A 142 -2.65 -7.88 -4.54
N GLY A 143 -1.61 -8.20 -3.79
CA GLY A 143 -1.42 -9.52 -3.15
C GLY A 143 -2.56 -9.89 -2.21
N HIS A 144 -3.06 -8.96 -1.40
CA HIS A 144 -4.25 -9.18 -0.58
C HIS A 144 -5.52 -9.39 -1.43
N HIS A 145 -5.63 -8.68 -2.56
CA HIS A 145 -6.72 -8.96 -3.50
C HIS A 145 -6.68 -10.41 -4.02
N LEU A 146 -5.50 -10.91 -4.36
CA LEU A 146 -5.33 -12.32 -4.76
C LEU A 146 -5.76 -13.27 -3.65
N GLN A 147 -5.36 -13.03 -2.41
CA GLN A 147 -5.76 -13.85 -1.26
C GLN A 147 -7.28 -13.90 -1.09
N ASN A 148 -7.95 -12.77 -1.29
CA ASN A 148 -9.40 -12.69 -1.23
C ASN A 148 -10.06 -13.52 -2.34
N ILE A 149 -9.75 -13.25 -3.61
CA ILE A 149 -10.41 -13.89 -4.76
C ILE A 149 -10.07 -15.37 -4.90
N LEU A 150 -8.91 -15.83 -4.42
CA LEU A 150 -8.51 -17.23 -4.37
C LEU A 150 -9.04 -17.96 -3.11
N GLY A 151 -9.80 -17.27 -2.25
CA GLY A 151 -10.37 -17.82 -1.04
C GLY A 151 -9.36 -18.16 0.05
N ILE A 152 -8.12 -17.69 -0.07
CA ILE A 152 -7.04 -17.91 0.93
C ILE A 152 -7.40 -17.18 2.22
N GLU A 153 -7.81 -15.92 2.12
CA GLU A 153 -8.20 -15.12 3.28
C GLU A 153 -9.39 -15.72 4.03
N ALA A 154 -10.40 -16.24 3.31
CA ALA A 154 -11.55 -16.89 3.92
C ALA A 154 -11.15 -18.13 4.74
N ARG A 155 -10.28 -18.99 4.17
CA ARG A 155 -9.74 -20.16 4.86
C ARG A 155 -8.93 -19.77 6.08
N MET A 156 -8.10 -18.73 5.96
CA MET A 156 -7.28 -18.22 7.06
C MET A 156 -8.15 -17.68 8.20
N ARG A 157 -9.18 -16.89 7.90
CA ARG A 157 -10.15 -16.40 8.89
C ARG A 157 -10.89 -17.55 9.60
N GLN A 158 -11.20 -18.63 8.87
CA GLN A 158 -11.79 -19.82 9.47
C GLN A 158 -10.81 -20.48 10.46
N SER A 159 -9.55 -20.65 10.09
CA SER A 159 -8.51 -21.20 10.96
C SER A 159 -8.28 -20.35 12.20
N GLN A 160 -8.31 -19.02 12.06
CA GLN A 160 -8.20 -18.09 13.19
C GLN A 160 -9.38 -18.21 14.18
N ARG A 161 -10.61 -18.46 13.68
CA ARG A 161 -11.78 -18.71 14.53
C ARG A 161 -11.67 -20.03 15.27
N GLN A 162 -11.13 -21.07 14.63
CA GLN A 162 -10.93 -22.39 15.25
C GLN A 162 -9.77 -22.40 16.25
N ASN A 163 -8.74 -21.58 16.03
CA ASN A 163 -7.58 -21.47 16.90
C ASN A 163 -7.23 -19.99 17.19
N PRO A 164 -7.92 -19.33 18.13
CA PRO A 164 -7.67 -17.92 18.46
C PRO A 164 -6.24 -17.63 18.94
N ARG A 165 -5.55 -18.62 19.54
CA ARG A 165 -4.15 -18.45 19.98
C ARG A 165 -3.17 -18.31 18.82
N ALA A 166 -3.48 -18.89 17.67
CA ALA A 166 -2.67 -18.78 16.45
C ALA A 166 -3.00 -17.55 15.60
N LYS A 167 -3.95 -16.70 16.01
CA LYS A 167 -4.46 -15.58 15.19
C LYS A 167 -3.35 -14.69 14.65
N ASN A 168 -2.43 -14.25 15.51
CA ASN A 168 -1.33 -13.37 15.08
C ASN A 168 -0.36 -14.07 14.12
N GLN A 169 0.01 -15.32 14.41
CA GLN A 169 0.86 -16.10 13.52
C GLN A 169 0.22 -16.29 12.14
N LEU A 170 -1.07 -16.61 12.11
CA LEU A 170 -1.81 -16.76 10.85
C LEU A 170 -1.92 -15.43 10.08
N SER A 171 -2.07 -14.29 10.78
CA SER A 171 -2.03 -12.99 10.13
C SER A 171 -0.66 -12.70 9.50
N VAL A 172 0.44 -12.98 10.22
CA VAL A 172 1.80 -12.82 9.68
C VAL A 172 2.00 -13.66 8.41
N LEU A 173 1.46 -14.87 8.36
CA LEU A 173 1.55 -15.71 7.15
C LEU A 173 0.80 -15.10 5.95
N LEU A 174 -0.33 -14.42 6.17
CA LEU A 174 -1.03 -13.69 5.10
C LEU A 174 -0.15 -12.55 4.56
N GLU A 175 0.47 -11.78 5.45
CA GLU A 175 1.35 -10.68 5.05
C GLU A 175 2.57 -11.18 4.26
N LEU A 176 3.24 -12.22 4.77
CA LEU A 176 4.39 -12.83 4.07
C LEU A 176 3.99 -13.39 2.69
N GLN A 177 2.77 -13.89 2.56
CA GLN A 177 2.27 -14.35 1.26
C GLN A 177 1.97 -13.17 0.34
N ALA A 178 1.43 -12.06 0.84
CA ALA A 178 1.24 -10.83 0.05
C ALA A 178 2.59 -10.28 -0.43
N ASP A 179 3.61 -10.30 0.44
CA ASP A 179 5.00 -9.98 0.07
C ASP A 179 5.57 -10.91 -1.01
N CYS A 180 5.30 -12.21 -0.91
CA CYS A 180 5.69 -13.17 -1.94
C CYS A 180 5.03 -12.83 -3.29
N PHE A 181 3.75 -12.49 -3.31
CA PHE A 181 3.07 -12.05 -4.52
C PHE A 181 3.65 -10.75 -5.08
N ALA A 182 3.96 -9.78 -4.22
CA ALA A 182 4.66 -8.56 -4.63
C ALA A 182 6.04 -8.85 -5.23
N GLY A 183 6.78 -9.81 -4.66
CA GLY A 183 8.06 -10.28 -5.18
C GLY A 183 7.96 -10.94 -6.55
N ILE A 184 6.93 -11.76 -6.78
CA ILE A 184 6.63 -12.37 -8.10
C ILE A 184 6.34 -11.26 -9.13
N TRP A 185 5.51 -10.27 -8.76
CA TRP A 185 5.28 -9.10 -9.61
C TRP A 185 6.59 -8.37 -9.91
N GLY A 186 7.41 -8.06 -8.89
CA GLY A 186 8.67 -7.34 -9.06
C GLY A 186 9.65 -8.06 -9.99
N HIS A 187 9.73 -9.40 -9.90
CA HIS A 187 10.51 -10.20 -10.84
C HIS A 187 10.00 -10.05 -12.28
N ALA A 188 8.68 -10.15 -12.48
CA ALA A 188 8.07 -9.99 -13.80
C ALA A 188 8.22 -8.56 -14.34
N ALA A 189 8.11 -7.53 -13.50
CA ALA A 189 8.32 -6.13 -13.85
C ALA A 189 9.76 -5.90 -14.33
N LYS A 190 10.75 -6.41 -13.60
CA LYS A 190 12.16 -6.36 -14.01
C LYS A 190 12.40 -6.98 -15.38
N GLN A 191 11.76 -8.10 -15.69
CA GLN A 191 11.88 -8.75 -17.02
C GLN A 191 11.28 -7.88 -18.14
N ARG A 192 10.36 -6.98 -17.84
CA ARG A 192 9.76 -6.03 -18.78
C ARG A 192 10.51 -4.70 -18.86
N GLY A 193 11.57 -4.52 -18.07
CA GLY A 193 12.36 -3.28 -18.03
C GLY A 193 11.71 -2.15 -17.23
N ILE A 194 10.84 -2.52 -16.26
CA ILE A 194 10.16 -1.58 -15.36
C ILE A 194 10.87 -1.59 -14.00
#